data_03b3320b3ca4afe4984d2423ef0c50e2
#
_entry.id   03b3320b3ca4afe4984d2423ef0c50e2
#
_cell.length_a   1.000
_cell.length_b   1.000
_cell.length_c   1.000
_cell.angle_alpha   90.00
_cell.angle_beta   90.00
_cell.angle_gamma   90.00
#
_symmetry.space_group_name_H-M   'P 1'
#
loop_
_entity.id
_entity.type
_entity.pdbx_description
1 polymer ?
#
loop_
_entity_poly.entity_id
_entity_poly.type
_entity_poly.pdbx_seq_one_letter_code
_entity_poly.pdbx_strand_id
1 'polypeptide(L)'
;VQLFIILFLSVLCLTPNGEKHYSKVYYADGNIACEGWVQDSKKVDFWIFYHANGQVKNKGHYALGYREKYWHHYTNNGSLESEGHYLKGKKNNWWSYYNSTGEVIHKCQLHNDVKNGYCLHFKGNEIVKASRYSEGKKQQEWTDYTVFTRENNLLNLR
;
A
#
# COMPACT_ATOMS: atom_id res chain seq x y z
N VAL A 1 36.76 53.23 -25.14
CA VAL A 1 36.31 52.44 -23.96
C VAL A 1 35.61 51.18 -24.47
N GLN A 2 36.29 50.04 -24.41
CA GLN A 2 35.76 48.77 -24.89
C GLN A 2 35.11 48.03 -23.72
N LEU A 3 33.79 47.81 -23.80
CA LEU A 3 33.00 47.12 -22.79
C LEU A 3 33.18 45.60 -23.02
N PHE A 4 33.87 44.91 -22.11
CA PHE A 4 33.88 43.45 -22.09
C PHE A 4 32.61 42.94 -21.41
N ILE A 5 31.69 42.35 -22.20
CA ILE A 5 30.55 41.63 -21.66
C ILE A 5 31.03 40.23 -21.30
N ILE A 6 31.20 39.96 -19.98
CA ILE A 6 31.47 38.62 -19.48
C ILE A 6 30.14 37.86 -19.42
N LEU A 7 29.94 36.95 -20.39
CA LEU A 7 28.80 36.05 -20.40
C LEU A 7 29.04 34.97 -19.34
N PHE A 8 28.38 35.06 -18.19
CA PHE A 8 28.35 33.97 -17.23
C PHE A 8 27.48 32.82 -17.79
N LEU A 9 28.14 31.81 -18.37
CA LEU A 9 27.49 30.57 -18.73
C LEU A 9 27.27 29.79 -17.45
N SER A 10 26.05 29.84 -16.86
CA SER A 10 25.68 28.95 -15.78
C SER A 10 25.56 27.53 -16.33
N VAL A 11 26.62 26.76 -16.16
CA VAL A 11 26.57 25.31 -16.38
C VAL A 11 25.61 24.76 -15.32
N LEU A 12 24.38 24.44 -15.75
CA LEU A 12 23.49 23.63 -14.96
C LEU A 12 24.15 22.25 -14.83
N CYS A 13 24.85 22.01 -13.74
CA CYS A 13 25.28 20.67 -13.37
C CYS A 13 24.01 19.85 -13.13
N LEU A 14 23.57 19.13 -14.17
CA LEU A 14 22.71 17.99 -14.02
C LEU A 14 23.47 16.99 -13.14
N THR A 15 23.19 16.98 -11.84
CA THR A 15 23.69 15.91 -10.97
C THR A 15 23.16 14.60 -11.56
N PRO A 16 24.06 13.65 -11.91
CA PRO A 16 23.59 12.36 -12.40
C PRO A 16 22.65 11.79 -11.31
N ASN A 17 21.49 11.30 -11.72
CA ASN A 17 20.63 10.53 -10.83
C ASN A 17 21.49 9.51 -10.12
N GLY A 18 21.44 9.47 -8.77
CA GLY A 18 22.29 8.58 -8.00
C GLY A 18 22.15 7.14 -8.49
N GLU A 19 23.25 6.42 -8.44
CA GLU A 19 23.31 5.04 -8.91
C GLU A 19 22.29 4.18 -8.16
N LYS A 20 21.46 3.45 -8.90
CA LYS A 20 20.50 2.52 -8.36
C LYS A 20 21.22 1.23 -7.96
N HIS A 21 21.11 0.84 -6.70
CA HIS A 21 21.73 -0.38 -6.18
C HIS A 21 20.76 -1.22 -5.37
N TYR A 22 21.02 -2.52 -5.29
CA TYR A 22 20.24 -3.44 -4.47
C TYR A 22 20.77 -3.45 -3.03
N SER A 23 19.88 -3.24 -2.06
CA SER A 23 20.22 -3.12 -0.63
C SER A 23 19.61 -4.28 0.16
N LYS A 24 20.37 -4.79 1.14
CA LYS A 24 19.91 -5.75 2.15
C LYS A 24 20.18 -5.17 3.54
N VAL A 25 19.19 -5.26 4.40
CA VAL A 25 19.29 -4.89 5.82
C VAL A 25 19.03 -6.13 6.65
N TYR A 26 19.79 -6.29 7.72
CA TYR A 26 19.76 -7.48 8.56
C TYR A 26 19.30 -7.14 9.97
N TYR A 27 18.66 -8.08 10.63
CA TYR A 27 18.43 -8.07 12.06
C TYR A 27 19.74 -8.30 12.82
N ALA A 28 19.74 -8.07 14.14
CA ALA A 28 20.91 -8.27 14.99
C ALA A 28 21.39 -9.74 15.04
N ASP A 29 20.49 -10.69 14.77
CA ASP A 29 20.77 -12.14 14.70
C ASP A 29 21.34 -12.60 13.34
N GLY A 30 21.51 -11.67 12.38
CA GLY A 30 22.04 -11.94 11.04
C GLY A 30 20.99 -12.33 9.99
N ASN A 31 19.73 -12.50 10.37
CA ASN A 31 18.66 -12.76 9.41
C ASN A 31 18.33 -11.50 8.59
N ILE A 32 17.89 -11.67 7.32
CA ILE A 32 17.48 -10.54 6.48
C ILE A 32 16.21 -9.91 7.07
N ALA A 33 16.25 -8.61 7.34
CA ALA A 33 15.10 -7.83 7.78
C ALA A 33 14.30 -7.24 6.60
N CYS A 34 15.00 -6.74 5.58
CA CYS A 34 14.39 -6.30 4.34
C CYS A 34 15.41 -6.21 3.20
N GLU A 35 14.91 -6.26 1.97
CA GLU A 35 15.74 -6.09 0.77
C GLU A 35 14.95 -5.42 -0.36
N GLY A 36 15.66 -4.72 -1.24
CA GLY A 36 15.08 -4.05 -2.39
C GLY A 36 16.01 -3.00 -3.00
N TRP A 37 15.48 -2.22 -3.91
CA TRP A 37 16.24 -1.23 -4.67
C TRP A 37 16.25 0.14 -4.00
N VAL A 38 17.43 0.77 -3.97
CA VAL A 38 17.65 2.13 -3.47
C VAL A 38 18.20 2.99 -4.60
N GLN A 39 17.68 4.20 -4.71
CA GLN A 39 18.19 5.26 -5.58
C GLN A 39 18.07 6.59 -4.86
N ASP A 40 19.11 7.43 -4.90
CA ASP A 40 19.17 8.72 -4.19
C ASP A 40 18.81 8.59 -2.68
N SER A 41 19.31 7.54 -2.01
CA SER A 41 19.01 7.20 -0.61
C SER A 41 17.53 6.92 -0.32
N LYS A 42 16.69 6.71 -1.35
CA LYS A 42 15.27 6.40 -1.22
C LYS A 42 14.98 4.99 -1.73
N LYS A 43 14.03 4.33 -1.07
CA LYS A 43 13.47 3.07 -1.57
C LYS A 43 12.75 3.31 -2.88
N VAL A 44 13.05 2.46 -3.89
CA VAL A 44 12.40 2.45 -5.20
C VAL A 44 12.08 1.02 -5.60
N ASP A 45 11.15 0.83 -6.54
CA ASP A 45 10.76 -0.47 -7.08
C ASP A 45 10.31 -1.48 -6.02
N PHE A 46 10.59 -2.76 -6.22
CA PHE A 46 10.06 -3.83 -5.39
C PHE A 46 10.91 -4.05 -4.15
N TRP A 47 10.23 -4.15 -2.98
CA TRP A 47 10.82 -4.40 -1.68
C TRP A 47 10.12 -5.57 -0.99
N ILE A 48 10.92 -6.36 -0.27
CA ILE A 48 10.46 -7.44 0.60
C ILE A 48 10.95 -7.14 2.02
N PHE A 49 10.06 -7.27 2.98
CA PHE A 49 10.34 -7.18 4.41
C PHE A 49 10.05 -8.52 5.05
N TYR A 50 10.82 -8.91 6.04
CA TYR A 50 10.73 -10.20 6.70
C TYR A 50 10.43 -10.03 8.18
N HIS A 51 9.81 -11.02 8.78
CA HIS A 51 9.75 -11.22 10.21
C HIS A 51 11.11 -11.78 10.71
N ALA A 52 11.40 -11.70 12.03
CA ALA A 52 12.64 -12.23 12.59
C ALA A 52 12.82 -13.76 12.36
N ASN A 53 11.73 -14.49 12.18
CA ASN A 53 11.75 -15.92 11.83
C ASN A 53 12.04 -16.22 10.35
N GLY A 54 12.32 -15.19 9.53
CA GLY A 54 12.62 -15.32 8.10
C GLY A 54 11.40 -15.38 7.17
N GLN A 55 10.18 -15.46 7.71
CA GLN A 55 8.97 -15.43 6.89
C GLN A 55 8.74 -14.02 6.33
N VAL A 56 8.18 -13.94 5.11
CA VAL A 56 7.81 -12.65 4.51
C VAL A 56 6.78 -11.95 5.40
N LYS A 57 7.05 -10.70 5.79
CA LYS A 57 6.16 -9.83 6.56
C LYS A 57 5.28 -8.99 5.65
N ASN A 58 5.87 -8.32 4.68
CA ASN A 58 5.15 -7.58 3.66
C ASN A 58 6.03 -7.37 2.42
N LYS A 59 5.38 -7.16 1.27
CA LYS A 59 6.06 -6.90 0.01
C LYS A 59 5.23 -5.99 -0.89
N GLY A 60 5.90 -5.19 -1.71
CA GLY A 60 5.26 -4.27 -2.66
C GLY A 60 6.24 -3.28 -3.24
N HIS A 61 5.74 -2.27 -3.92
CA HIS A 61 6.55 -1.30 -4.63
C HIS A 61 6.70 0.01 -3.84
N TYR A 62 7.85 0.63 -4.01
CA TYR A 62 8.16 1.99 -3.59
C TYR A 62 8.38 2.90 -4.79
N ALA A 63 7.98 4.15 -4.67
CA ALA A 63 8.40 5.25 -5.53
C ALA A 63 8.81 6.43 -4.65
N LEU A 64 10.01 6.98 -4.89
CA LEU A 64 10.56 8.12 -4.14
C LEU A 64 10.52 7.96 -2.60
N GLY A 65 10.65 6.73 -2.08
CA GLY A 65 10.60 6.42 -0.65
C GLY A 65 9.21 6.17 -0.07
N TYR A 66 8.15 6.30 -0.86
CA TYR A 66 6.77 6.04 -0.44
C TYR A 66 6.28 4.70 -0.98
N ARG A 67 5.47 3.99 -0.17
CA ARG A 67 4.75 2.81 -0.65
C ARG A 67 3.80 3.21 -1.78
N GLU A 68 3.84 2.44 -2.87
CA GLU A 68 3.02 2.65 -4.07
C GLU A 68 2.49 1.32 -4.59
N LYS A 69 1.42 1.36 -5.40
CA LYS A 69 0.84 0.18 -6.03
C LYS A 69 0.33 -0.84 -5.01
N TYR A 70 0.28 -2.11 -5.42
CA TYR A 70 -0.31 -3.19 -4.64
C TYR A 70 0.69 -3.77 -3.63
N TRP A 71 0.23 -3.98 -2.38
CA TRP A 71 0.99 -4.51 -1.27
C TRP A 71 0.29 -5.70 -0.64
N HIS A 72 1.10 -6.68 -0.22
CA HIS A 72 0.66 -7.83 0.55
C HIS A 72 1.30 -7.78 1.94
N HIS A 73 0.53 -8.09 2.96
CA HIS A 73 0.95 -8.20 4.35
C HIS A 73 0.68 -9.62 4.85
N TYR A 74 1.62 -10.19 5.55
CA TYR A 74 1.56 -11.57 6.04
C TYR A 74 1.81 -11.60 7.55
N THR A 75 1.16 -12.55 8.22
CA THR A 75 1.42 -12.88 9.61
C THR A 75 2.78 -13.56 9.76
N ASN A 76 3.25 -13.73 11.00
CA ASN A 76 4.52 -14.38 11.29
C ASN A 76 4.55 -15.90 10.98
N ASN A 77 3.41 -16.52 10.71
CA ASN A 77 3.31 -17.89 10.24
C ASN A 77 3.19 -18.00 8.70
N GLY A 78 3.29 -16.85 7.98
CA GLY A 78 3.28 -16.80 6.51
C GLY A 78 1.89 -16.73 5.87
N SER A 79 0.80 -16.72 6.66
CA SER A 79 -0.56 -16.55 6.12
C SER A 79 -0.78 -15.11 5.66
N LEU A 80 -1.49 -14.91 4.54
CA LEU A 80 -1.89 -13.58 4.07
C LEU A 80 -2.84 -12.95 5.09
N GLU A 81 -2.50 -11.78 5.60
CA GLU A 81 -3.27 -11.03 6.60
C GLU A 81 -4.12 -9.95 5.92
N SER A 82 -3.52 -9.19 5.02
CA SER A 82 -4.20 -8.13 4.28
C SER A 82 -3.47 -7.75 3.00
N GLU A 83 -4.21 -7.19 2.05
CA GLU A 83 -3.65 -6.66 0.82
C GLU A 83 -4.47 -5.49 0.28
N GLY A 84 -3.83 -4.65 -0.53
CA GLY A 84 -4.47 -3.50 -1.15
C GLY A 84 -3.47 -2.52 -1.74
N HIS A 85 -3.99 -1.41 -2.25
CA HIS A 85 -3.19 -0.38 -2.90
C HIS A 85 -2.71 0.68 -1.92
N TYR A 86 -1.48 1.11 -2.11
CA TYR A 86 -0.94 2.35 -1.56
C TYR A 86 -0.80 3.41 -2.64
N LEU A 87 -1.02 4.64 -2.26
CA LEU A 87 -0.74 5.85 -3.03
C LEU A 87 -0.01 6.85 -2.11
N LYS A 88 1.22 7.24 -2.48
CA LYS A 88 2.07 8.14 -1.68
C LYS A 88 2.19 7.73 -0.21
N GLY A 89 2.36 6.43 0.03
CA GLY A 89 2.55 5.86 1.37
C GLY A 89 1.29 5.61 2.17
N LYS A 90 0.10 5.98 1.66
CA LYS A 90 -1.19 5.82 2.35
C LYS A 90 -2.05 4.76 1.68
N LYS A 91 -2.78 3.99 2.47
CA LYS A 91 -3.77 3.02 1.98
C LYS A 91 -4.84 3.73 1.17
N ASN A 92 -5.14 3.19 -0.04
CA ASN A 92 -6.11 3.77 -0.95
C ASN A 92 -6.88 2.65 -1.68
N ASN A 93 -8.07 2.95 -2.18
CA ASN A 93 -8.95 1.97 -2.82
C ASN A 93 -9.33 0.81 -1.90
N TRP A 94 -9.63 -0.36 -2.48
CA TRP A 94 -10.00 -1.56 -1.75
C TRP A 94 -8.85 -2.18 -1.01
N TRP A 95 -9.10 -2.51 0.27
CA TRP A 95 -8.26 -3.32 1.13
C TRP A 95 -9.00 -4.56 1.56
N SER A 96 -8.41 -5.72 1.33
CA SER A 96 -8.92 -7.02 1.76
C SER A 96 -8.19 -7.49 3.02
N TYR A 97 -8.92 -8.12 3.93
CA TYR A 97 -8.42 -8.69 5.18
C TYR A 97 -8.86 -10.15 5.28
N TYR A 98 -7.98 -11.00 5.75
CA TYR A 98 -8.12 -12.45 5.72
C TYR A 98 -8.10 -13.04 7.13
N ASN A 99 -8.78 -14.17 7.33
CA ASN A 99 -8.63 -15.00 8.53
C ASN A 99 -7.44 -15.96 8.39
N SER A 100 -7.19 -16.77 9.43
CA SER A 100 -6.10 -17.75 9.47
C SER A 100 -6.26 -18.89 8.46
N THR A 101 -7.44 -19.11 7.90
CA THR A 101 -7.74 -20.11 6.87
C THR A 101 -7.60 -19.56 5.45
N GLY A 102 -7.26 -18.26 5.30
CA GLY A 102 -7.07 -17.61 4.00
C GLY A 102 -8.37 -17.11 3.35
N GLU A 103 -9.48 -17.12 4.08
CA GLU A 103 -10.76 -16.59 3.59
C GLU A 103 -10.83 -15.09 3.84
N VAL A 104 -11.41 -14.36 2.88
CA VAL A 104 -11.69 -12.93 3.06
C VAL A 104 -12.79 -12.76 4.10
N ILE A 105 -12.48 -12.06 5.18
CA ILE A 105 -13.45 -11.72 6.24
C ILE A 105 -13.95 -10.28 6.17
N HIS A 106 -13.17 -9.40 5.52
CA HIS A 106 -13.48 -7.98 5.47
C HIS A 106 -12.85 -7.32 4.25
N LYS A 107 -13.59 -6.45 3.56
CA LYS A 107 -13.07 -5.53 2.56
C LYS A 107 -13.52 -4.12 2.87
N CYS A 108 -12.62 -3.13 2.76
CA CYS A 108 -12.95 -1.71 2.92
C CYS A 108 -12.37 -0.86 1.82
N GLN A 109 -13.13 0.11 1.36
CA GLN A 109 -12.63 1.23 0.56
C GLN A 109 -11.99 2.26 1.50
N LEU A 110 -10.74 2.59 1.20
CA LEU A 110 -9.95 3.56 1.94
C LEU A 110 -9.55 4.73 1.03
N HIS A 111 -9.43 5.90 1.60
CA HIS A 111 -8.79 7.05 0.99
C HIS A 111 -7.86 7.70 2.01
N ASN A 112 -6.56 7.76 1.70
CA ASN A 112 -5.54 8.29 2.61
C ASN A 112 -5.57 7.66 4.01
N ASP A 113 -5.64 6.32 4.11
CA ASP A 113 -5.75 5.50 5.34
C ASP A 113 -7.11 5.56 6.04
N VAL A 114 -8.03 6.41 5.59
CA VAL A 114 -9.34 6.63 6.22
C VAL A 114 -10.42 5.86 5.45
N LYS A 115 -11.36 5.23 6.17
CA LYS A 115 -12.53 4.58 5.54
C LYS A 115 -13.35 5.61 4.77
N ASN A 116 -13.50 5.38 3.45
CA ASN A 116 -14.25 6.26 2.57
C ASN A 116 -14.86 5.44 1.44
N GLY A 117 -16.17 5.25 1.47
CA GLY A 117 -16.89 4.30 0.62
C GLY A 117 -17.43 3.11 1.41
N TYR A 118 -17.46 1.94 0.81
CA TYR A 118 -18.04 0.75 1.41
C TYR A 118 -17.03 -0.08 2.21
N CYS A 119 -17.54 -0.70 3.30
CA CYS A 119 -16.89 -1.77 4.03
C CYS A 119 -17.83 -2.97 4.07
N LEU A 120 -17.33 -4.14 3.63
CA LEU A 120 -18.06 -5.38 3.52
C LEU A 120 -17.48 -6.42 4.48
N HIS A 121 -18.33 -7.10 5.23
CA HIS A 121 -17.96 -8.23 6.08
C HIS A 121 -18.49 -9.52 5.48
N PHE A 122 -17.68 -10.55 5.48
CA PHE A 122 -17.97 -11.83 4.87
C PHE A 122 -18.03 -12.95 5.91
N LYS A 123 -18.87 -13.94 5.62
CA LYS A 123 -18.86 -15.25 6.26
C LYS A 123 -18.83 -16.28 5.13
N GLY A 124 -17.69 -16.93 4.92
CA GLY A 124 -17.42 -17.63 3.67
C GLY A 124 -17.48 -16.67 2.48
N ASN A 125 -18.24 -17.01 1.46
CA ASN A 125 -18.41 -16.18 0.26
C ASN A 125 -19.60 -15.19 0.34
N GLU A 126 -20.32 -15.15 1.45
CA GLU A 126 -21.51 -14.33 1.61
C GLU A 126 -21.22 -13.03 2.34
N ILE A 127 -21.77 -11.91 1.84
CA ILE A 127 -21.74 -10.63 2.55
C ILE A 127 -22.80 -10.68 3.65
N VAL A 128 -22.35 -10.68 4.90
CA VAL A 128 -23.25 -10.69 6.07
C VAL A 128 -23.49 -9.29 6.63
N LYS A 129 -22.67 -8.32 6.24
CA LYS A 129 -22.83 -6.93 6.65
C LYS A 129 -22.14 -6.00 5.65
N ALA A 130 -22.80 -4.92 5.28
CA ALA A 130 -22.23 -3.82 4.53
C ALA A 130 -22.37 -2.51 5.32
N SER A 131 -21.40 -1.63 5.24
CA SER A 131 -21.45 -0.29 5.84
C SER A 131 -20.90 0.73 4.87
N ARG A 132 -21.46 1.92 4.85
CA ARG A 132 -20.96 3.05 4.06
C ARG A 132 -20.29 4.07 4.97
N TYR A 133 -19.12 4.53 4.58
CA TYR A 133 -18.34 5.53 5.29
C TYR A 133 -18.08 6.76 4.42
N SER A 134 -18.02 7.92 5.05
CA SER A 134 -17.50 9.15 4.46
C SER A 134 -16.53 9.76 5.45
N GLU A 135 -15.28 9.97 5.02
CA GLU A 135 -14.21 10.55 5.84
C GLU A 135 -14.09 9.92 7.24
N GLY A 136 -14.13 8.59 7.30
CA GLY A 136 -14.02 7.80 8.52
C GLY A 136 -15.30 7.68 9.36
N LYS A 137 -16.32 8.47 9.06
CA LYS A 137 -17.61 8.43 9.78
C LYS A 137 -18.57 7.46 9.10
N LYS A 138 -19.11 6.51 9.87
CA LYS A 138 -20.13 5.58 9.36
C LYS A 138 -21.42 6.34 9.08
N GLN A 139 -21.91 6.23 7.84
CA GLN A 139 -23.14 6.88 7.38
C GLN A 139 -24.34 5.92 7.45
N GLN A 140 -24.11 4.66 7.08
CA GLN A 140 -25.17 3.66 6.99
C GLN A 140 -24.62 2.25 7.19
N GLU A 141 -25.47 1.32 7.60
CA GLU A 141 -25.15 -0.10 7.78
C GLU A 141 -26.33 -0.95 7.35
N TRP A 142 -26.04 -2.07 6.67
CA TRP A 142 -26.98 -3.08 6.23
C TRP A 142 -26.54 -4.44 6.75
N THR A 143 -27.47 -5.18 7.31
CA THR A 143 -27.32 -6.59 7.75
C THR A 143 -28.13 -7.55 6.89
N ASP A 144 -28.92 -7.03 5.94
CA ASP A 144 -29.66 -7.78 4.95
C ASP A 144 -29.08 -7.47 3.55
N TYR A 145 -28.59 -8.52 2.89
CA TYR A 145 -27.96 -8.40 1.57
C TYR A 145 -28.96 -7.97 0.49
N THR A 146 -30.23 -8.41 0.58
CA THR A 146 -31.28 -8.06 -0.39
C THR A 146 -31.60 -6.57 -0.32
N VAL A 147 -31.71 -6.03 0.89
CA VAL A 147 -31.92 -4.59 1.12
C VAL A 147 -30.71 -3.80 0.62
N PHE A 148 -29.50 -4.27 0.95
CA PHE A 148 -28.25 -3.63 0.52
C PHE A 148 -28.17 -3.53 -1.02
N THR A 149 -28.44 -4.64 -1.74
CA THR A 149 -28.34 -4.66 -3.21
C THR A 149 -29.43 -3.85 -3.89
N ARG A 150 -30.61 -3.75 -3.29
CA ARG A 150 -31.72 -2.92 -3.80
C ARG A 150 -31.41 -1.42 -3.66
N GLU A 151 -30.78 -1.01 -2.56
CA GLU A 151 -30.51 0.40 -2.25
C GLU A 151 -29.21 0.91 -2.86
N ASN A 152 -28.32 0.02 -3.31
CA ASN A 152 -27.00 0.39 -3.78
C ASN A 152 -26.68 -0.20 -5.17
N ASN A 153 -26.03 0.59 -6.01
CA ASN A 153 -25.51 0.11 -7.27
C ASN A 153 -24.25 -0.73 -7.03
N LEU A 154 -24.33 -2.05 -7.26
CA LEU A 154 -23.21 -2.98 -7.06
C LEU A 154 -22.00 -2.71 -7.97
N LEU A 155 -22.15 -1.94 -9.05
CA LEU A 155 -21.04 -1.51 -9.90
C LEU A 155 -20.04 -0.63 -9.11
N ASN A 156 -20.49 0.05 -8.08
CA ASN A 156 -19.64 0.86 -7.19
C ASN A 156 -18.79 0.00 -6.21
N LEU A 157 -18.98 -1.32 -6.22
CA LEU A 157 -18.23 -2.28 -5.40
C LEU A 157 -17.09 -2.97 -6.17
N ARG A 158 -16.88 -2.59 -7.44
CA ARG A 158 -15.80 -3.11 -8.28
C ARG A 158 -14.51 -2.29 -8.15
#